data_7f038a512317c26b40cbcd9fa150815e
#
_entry.id   7f038a512317c26b40cbcd9fa150815e
#
_cell.length_a   1.000
_cell.length_b   1.000
_cell.length_c   1.000
_cell.angle_alpha   90.00
_cell.angle_beta   90.00
_cell.angle_gamma   90.00
#
_symmetry.space_group_name_H-M   'P 1'
#
loop_
_entity.id
_entity.type
_entity.pdbx_description
1 polymer ?
#
loop_
_entity_poly.entity_id
_entity_poly.type
_entity_poly.pdbx_seq_one_letter_code
_entity_poly.pdbx_strand_id
1 'polypeptide(L)'
;ARRLNDWLPTRSDLPEYLPAMRVLLQRTADATWQQRESVGRAIEPQFNELYRDLVLSTAWQESCWRQFVRHKGKVQPIQSGVGAVGLMQVYPRIWRGFYDVAGLQGDVAYNGRAGAEILHHYLRDYALARREAATAGDADDLARATYAVYNGGPGHLNRYRQAKQRADLREIDSSFLKKYLAVKEGKELEVGKCFSGAASPH
;
A
#
# COMPACT_ATOMS: atom_id res chain seq x y z
N ALA A 1 4.35 -17.36 -19.17
CA ALA A 1 3.73 -16.31 -18.37
C ALA A 1 4.69 -15.12 -18.23
N ARG A 2 4.23 -13.90 -18.46
CA ARG A 2 5.01 -12.67 -18.24
C ARG A 2 5.43 -12.59 -16.78
N ARG A 3 6.69 -12.23 -16.55
CA ARG A 3 7.15 -11.87 -15.20
C ARG A 3 6.60 -10.50 -14.84
N LEU A 4 6.07 -10.34 -13.63
CA LEU A 4 5.53 -9.06 -13.17
C LEU A 4 6.59 -7.94 -13.15
N ASN A 5 7.88 -8.28 -12.98
CA ASN A 5 8.98 -7.32 -13.02
C ASN A 5 9.24 -6.72 -14.40
N ASP A 6 8.79 -7.38 -15.47
CA ASP A 6 8.98 -6.92 -16.84
C ASP A 6 7.67 -6.38 -17.44
N TRP A 7 6.61 -6.28 -16.63
CA TRP A 7 5.28 -5.97 -17.13
C TRP A 7 4.90 -4.52 -16.92
N LEU A 8 4.81 -3.79 -18.03
CA LEU A 8 4.17 -2.48 -18.10
C LEU A 8 2.76 -2.69 -18.66
N PRO A 9 1.73 -2.75 -17.81
CA PRO A 9 0.40 -3.09 -18.29
C PRO A 9 -0.19 -1.99 -19.16
N THR A 10 -0.78 -2.39 -20.28
CA THR A 10 -1.67 -1.58 -21.10
C THR A 10 -3.13 -1.92 -20.73
N ARG A 11 -4.09 -1.18 -21.27
CA ARG A 11 -5.52 -1.49 -21.06
C ARG A 11 -5.89 -2.91 -21.46
N SER A 12 -5.34 -3.41 -22.55
CA SER A 12 -5.59 -4.78 -23.04
C SER A 12 -5.01 -5.86 -22.13
N ASP A 13 -4.00 -5.52 -21.31
CA ASP A 13 -3.36 -6.46 -20.39
C ASP A 13 -4.10 -6.60 -19.06
N LEU A 14 -5.00 -5.66 -18.71
CA LEU A 14 -5.62 -5.61 -17.39
C LEU A 14 -6.36 -6.90 -16.97
N PRO A 15 -7.07 -7.61 -17.84
CA PRO A 15 -7.73 -8.86 -17.46
C PRO A 15 -6.77 -9.96 -16.96
N GLU A 16 -5.51 -9.90 -17.38
CA GLU A 16 -4.47 -10.83 -16.93
C GLU A 16 -3.61 -10.22 -15.80
N TYR A 17 -3.24 -8.94 -15.94
CA TYR A 17 -2.37 -8.25 -15.01
C TYR A 17 -2.98 -8.08 -13.61
N LEU A 18 -4.22 -7.59 -13.52
CA LEU A 18 -4.83 -7.27 -12.23
C LEU A 18 -5.04 -8.51 -11.34
N PRO A 19 -5.54 -9.65 -11.84
CA PRO A 19 -5.60 -10.86 -11.04
C PRO A 19 -4.23 -11.36 -10.58
N ALA A 20 -3.19 -11.23 -11.41
CA ALA A 20 -1.83 -11.61 -11.04
C ALA A 20 -1.27 -10.73 -9.93
N MET A 21 -1.49 -9.40 -10.00
CA MET A 21 -1.09 -8.47 -8.94
C MET A 21 -1.87 -8.68 -7.65
N ARG A 22 -3.18 -8.94 -7.74
CA ARG A 22 -4.00 -9.31 -6.58
C ARG A 22 -3.42 -10.50 -5.84
N VAL A 23 -3.13 -11.58 -6.57
CA VAL A 23 -2.54 -12.81 -6.00
C VAL A 23 -1.18 -12.51 -5.36
N LEU A 24 -0.33 -11.69 -6.00
CA LEU A 24 0.95 -11.27 -5.43
C LEU A 24 0.73 -10.56 -4.09
N LEU A 25 -0.12 -9.55 -4.04
CA LEU A 25 -0.37 -8.75 -2.84
C LEU A 25 -0.99 -9.57 -1.70
N GLN A 26 -1.96 -10.43 -2.00
CA GLN A 26 -2.59 -11.31 -1.01
C GLN A 26 -1.56 -12.28 -0.42
N ARG A 27 -0.79 -12.97 -1.26
CA ARG A 27 0.28 -13.87 -0.79
C ARG A 27 1.35 -13.14 0.02
N THR A 28 1.68 -11.93 -0.37
CA THR A 28 2.64 -11.08 0.36
C THR A 28 2.10 -10.72 1.74
N ALA A 29 0.83 -10.33 1.84
CA ALA A 29 0.20 -10.05 3.13
C ALA A 29 0.19 -11.30 4.04
N ASP A 30 -0.25 -12.45 3.51
CA ASP A 30 -0.32 -13.70 4.26
C ASP A 30 1.08 -14.17 4.74
N ALA A 31 2.07 -14.13 3.84
CA ALA A 31 3.44 -14.52 4.18
C ALA A 31 4.07 -13.60 5.22
N THR A 32 3.82 -12.29 5.12
CA THR A 32 4.28 -11.30 6.12
C THR A 32 3.62 -11.55 7.47
N TRP A 33 2.31 -11.78 7.48
CA TRP A 33 1.57 -12.09 8.72
C TRP A 33 2.16 -13.30 9.44
N GLN A 34 2.32 -14.42 8.74
CA GLN A 34 2.90 -15.65 9.29
C GLN A 34 4.34 -15.46 9.77
N GLN A 35 5.16 -14.77 8.99
CA GLN A 35 6.55 -14.50 9.35
C GLN A 35 6.64 -13.62 10.61
N ARG A 36 5.77 -12.61 10.76
CA ARG A 36 5.75 -11.76 11.95
C ARG A 36 5.27 -12.51 13.19
N GLU A 37 4.32 -13.40 13.03
CA GLU A 37 3.87 -14.30 14.10
C GLU A 37 5.02 -15.22 14.57
N SER A 38 5.74 -15.84 13.64
CA SER A 38 6.85 -16.77 13.95
C SER A 38 8.01 -16.11 14.69
N VAL A 39 8.19 -14.79 14.58
CA VAL A 39 9.23 -14.04 15.30
C VAL A 39 8.71 -13.29 16.53
N GLY A 40 7.55 -13.68 17.06
CA GLY A 40 6.97 -13.10 18.28
C GLY A 40 6.40 -11.68 18.10
N ARG A 41 6.05 -11.31 16.87
CA ARG A 41 5.43 -10.02 16.53
C ARG A 41 3.99 -10.18 16.03
N ALA A 42 3.27 -11.14 16.59
CA ALA A 42 1.88 -11.41 16.25
C ALA A 42 0.96 -10.19 16.50
N ILE A 43 -0.08 -10.13 15.70
CA ILE A 43 -1.30 -9.33 15.93
C ILE A 43 -2.43 -10.33 16.15
N GLU A 44 -3.46 -9.95 16.92
CA GLU A 44 -4.60 -10.83 17.16
C GLU A 44 -5.23 -11.27 15.84
N PRO A 45 -5.60 -12.59 15.70
CA PRO A 45 -6.07 -13.16 14.44
C PRO A 45 -7.27 -12.46 13.82
N GLN A 46 -8.11 -11.81 14.62
CA GLN A 46 -9.26 -11.06 14.14
C GLN A 46 -8.93 -9.88 13.21
N PHE A 47 -7.69 -9.39 13.24
CA PHE A 47 -7.22 -8.31 12.36
C PHE A 47 -6.54 -8.78 11.08
N ASN A 48 -6.50 -10.09 10.83
CA ASN A 48 -5.84 -10.63 9.63
C ASN A 48 -6.49 -10.14 8.33
N GLU A 49 -7.82 -10.19 8.25
CA GLU A 49 -8.56 -9.70 7.08
C GLU A 49 -8.35 -8.20 6.87
N LEU A 50 -8.50 -7.40 7.93
CA LEU A 50 -8.20 -5.97 7.88
C LEU A 50 -6.78 -5.69 7.35
N TYR A 51 -5.80 -6.46 7.79
CA TYR A 51 -4.42 -6.29 7.34
C TYR A 51 -4.25 -6.63 5.85
N ARG A 52 -4.88 -7.70 5.36
CA ARG A 52 -4.88 -8.04 3.93
C ARG A 52 -5.49 -6.90 3.09
N ASP A 53 -6.64 -6.40 3.50
CA ASP A 53 -7.33 -5.30 2.85
C ASP A 53 -6.48 -4.01 2.87
N LEU A 54 -5.80 -3.76 3.99
CA LEU A 54 -4.88 -2.64 4.14
C LEU A 54 -3.71 -2.71 3.14
N VAL A 55 -3.11 -3.89 2.92
CA VAL A 55 -2.01 -4.06 1.95
C VAL A 55 -2.50 -3.79 0.53
N LEU A 56 -3.64 -4.36 0.12
CA LEU A 56 -4.19 -4.17 -1.22
C LEU A 56 -4.57 -2.70 -1.48
N SER A 57 -5.26 -2.08 -0.52
CA SER A 57 -5.72 -0.69 -0.64
C SER A 57 -4.57 0.31 -0.62
N THR A 58 -3.53 0.06 0.17
CA THR A 58 -2.31 0.89 0.17
C THR A 58 -1.59 0.81 -1.17
N ALA A 59 -1.38 -0.38 -1.73
CA ALA A 59 -0.80 -0.52 -3.06
C ALA A 59 -1.63 0.19 -4.14
N TRP A 60 -2.96 0.14 -4.02
CA TRP A 60 -3.86 0.87 -4.92
C TRP A 60 -3.66 2.38 -4.78
N GLN A 61 -3.66 2.90 -3.55
CA GLN A 61 -3.49 4.33 -3.28
C GLN A 61 -2.14 4.85 -3.77
N GLU A 62 -1.06 4.10 -3.55
CA GLU A 62 0.31 4.55 -3.79
C GLU A 62 0.72 4.47 -5.28
N SER A 63 0.26 3.45 -6.02
CA SER A 63 0.78 3.20 -7.36
C SER A 63 -0.25 2.68 -8.37
N CYS A 64 -1.52 2.51 -7.97
CA CYS A 64 -2.49 1.77 -8.80
C CYS A 64 -1.99 0.36 -9.17
N TRP A 65 -1.35 -0.33 -8.23
CA TRP A 65 -0.76 -1.66 -8.38
C TRP A 65 0.33 -1.74 -9.45
N ARG A 66 1.11 -0.68 -9.65
CA ARG A 66 2.21 -0.64 -10.61
C ARG A 66 3.55 -0.51 -9.92
N GLN A 67 4.53 -1.31 -10.33
CA GLN A 67 5.93 -1.15 -9.92
C GLN A 67 6.66 -0.18 -10.84
N PHE A 68 6.37 -0.26 -12.15
CA PHE A 68 7.12 0.43 -13.19
C PHE A 68 6.24 1.34 -14.03
N VAL A 69 6.88 2.35 -14.61
CA VAL A 69 6.33 3.24 -15.63
C VAL A 69 7.33 3.41 -16.77
N ARG A 70 6.83 3.84 -17.94
CA ARG A 70 7.69 4.30 -19.02
C ARG A 70 7.84 5.82 -18.94
N HIS A 71 9.06 6.28 -18.77
CA HIS A 71 9.38 7.71 -18.81
C HIS A 71 10.52 7.96 -19.81
N LYS A 72 10.32 8.90 -20.74
CA LYS A 72 11.29 9.21 -21.81
C LYS A 72 11.82 7.94 -22.52
N GLY A 73 10.93 7.01 -22.85
CA GLY A 73 11.26 5.75 -23.54
C GLY A 73 11.87 4.66 -22.67
N LYS A 74 12.28 4.94 -21.44
CA LYS A 74 12.91 3.97 -20.53
C LYS A 74 11.90 3.45 -19.49
N VAL A 75 12.01 2.15 -19.19
CA VAL A 75 11.29 1.54 -18.07
C VAL A 75 12.03 1.86 -16.79
N GLN A 76 11.29 2.38 -15.81
CA GLN A 76 11.86 2.71 -14.51
C GLN A 76 10.81 2.49 -13.40
N PRO A 77 11.21 2.30 -12.15
CA PRO A 77 10.25 2.24 -11.04
C PRO A 77 9.46 3.54 -10.95
N ILE A 78 8.19 3.44 -10.55
CA ILE A 78 7.43 4.63 -10.17
C ILE A 78 8.18 5.30 -9.02
N GLN A 79 8.41 6.61 -9.14
CA GLN A 79 9.09 7.39 -8.12
C GLN A 79 8.32 8.68 -7.85
N SER A 80 8.07 8.95 -6.57
CA SER A 80 7.47 10.24 -6.16
C SER A 80 8.50 11.37 -6.19
N GLY A 81 8.03 12.62 -6.23
CA GLY A 81 8.90 13.80 -6.17
C GLY A 81 9.79 13.88 -4.93
N VAL A 82 9.46 13.14 -3.89
CA VAL A 82 10.22 13.06 -2.63
C VAL A 82 11.07 11.79 -2.50
N GLY A 83 11.03 10.89 -3.50
CA GLY A 83 11.91 9.74 -3.61
C GLY A 83 11.36 8.42 -3.06
N ALA A 84 10.06 8.32 -2.80
CA ALA A 84 9.42 7.02 -2.56
C ALA A 84 9.34 6.21 -3.85
N VAL A 85 9.50 4.87 -3.81
CA VAL A 85 9.67 4.05 -5.01
C VAL A 85 8.73 2.84 -5.05
N GLY A 86 8.30 2.50 -6.25
CA GLY A 86 7.66 1.24 -6.62
C GLY A 86 6.21 1.09 -6.21
N LEU A 87 5.77 -0.17 -6.20
CA LEU A 87 4.41 -0.62 -5.94
C LEU A 87 3.79 -0.03 -4.65
N MET A 88 4.55 -0.06 -3.57
CA MET A 88 4.13 0.38 -2.24
C MET A 88 4.67 1.77 -1.88
N GLN A 89 5.36 2.46 -2.80
CA GLN A 89 5.98 3.77 -2.55
C GLN A 89 6.81 3.79 -1.26
N VAL A 90 7.69 2.80 -1.12
CA VAL A 90 8.59 2.71 0.04
C VAL A 90 9.67 3.79 -0.06
N TYR A 91 9.97 4.43 1.06
CA TYR A 91 10.92 5.54 1.16
C TYR A 91 12.33 5.02 1.53
N PRO A 92 13.27 4.86 0.58
CA PRO A 92 14.56 4.23 0.87
C PRO A 92 15.39 4.97 1.93
N ARG A 93 15.23 6.30 2.03
CA ARG A 93 15.95 7.11 3.03
C ARG A 93 15.51 6.83 4.45
N ILE A 94 14.19 6.66 4.68
CA ILE A 94 13.61 6.39 6.00
C ILE A 94 13.97 4.98 6.44
N TRP A 95 13.93 4.02 5.49
CA TRP A 95 14.15 2.60 5.75
C TRP A 95 15.57 2.12 5.44
N ARG A 96 16.54 3.08 5.46
CA ARG A 96 17.96 2.77 5.24
C ARG A 96 18.44 1.70 6.22
N GLY A 97 19.11 0.69 5.69
CA GLY A 97 19.62 -0.44 6.46
C GLY A 97 18.61 -1.56 6.72
N PHE A 98 17.31 -1.35 6.45
CA PHE A 98 16.29 -2.39 6.54
C PHE A 98 16.02 -3.06 5.19
N TYR A 99 16.05 -2.28 4.11
CA TYR A 99 15.76 -2.78 2.77
C TYR A 99 16.84 -2.36 1.77
N ASP A 100 17.16 -3.30 0.86
CA ASP A 100 18.03 -3.02 -0.27
C ASP A 100 17.34 -2.11 -1.30
N VAL A 101 18.02 -1.05 -1.69
CA VAL A 101 17.46 -0.04 -2.62
C VAL A 101 17.25 -0.62 -4.01
N ALA A 102 18.19 -1.46 -4.50
CA ALA A 102 18.05 -2.09 -5.82
C ALA A 102 16.86 -3.05 -5.84
N GLY A 103 16.62 -3.80 -4.76
CA GLY A 103 15.43 -4.64 -4.59
C GLY A 103 14.14 -3.83 -4.59
N LEU A 104 14.08 -2.71 -3.84
CA LEU A 104 12.92 -1.83 -3.84
C LEU A 104 12.59 -1.26 -5.22
N GLN A 105 13.61 -0.95 -6.01
CA GLN A 105 13.45 -0.37 -7.35
C GLN A 105 13.14 -1.42 -8.41
N GLY A 106 13.80 -2.57 -8.37
CA GLY A 106 13.84 -3.55 -9.47
C GLY A 106 12.92 -4.76 -9.30
N ASP A 107 12.36 -5.01 -8.11
CA ASP A 107 11.58 -6.23 -7.83
C ASP A 107 10.24 -5.89 -7.18
N VAL A 108 9.15 -6.19 -7.91
CA VAL A 108 7.79 -5.92 -7.47
C VAL A 108 7.42 -6.72 -6.21
N ALA A 109 7.89 -7.97 -6.09
CA ALA A 109 7.61 -8.80 -4.93
C ALA A 109 8.40 -8.31 -3.70
N TYR A 110 9.65 -7.90 -3.91
CA TYR A 110 10.47 -7.30 -2.84
C TYR A 110 9.86 -6.00 -2.32
N ASN A 111 9.45 -5.10 -3.23
CA ASN A 111 8.80 -3.84 -2.87
C ASN A 111 7.47 -4.08 -2.14
N GLY A 112 6.66 -5.01 -2.64
CA GLY A 112 5.40 -5.43 -2.00
C GLY A 112 5.62 -5.93 -0.58
N ARG A 113 6.62 -6.81 -0.37
CA ARG A 113 6.98 -7.33 0.96
C ARG A 113 7.44 -6.21 1.89
N ALA A 114 8.32 -5.33 1.46
CA ALA A 114 8.79 -4.21 2.28
C ALA A 114 7.62 -3.33 2.73
N GLY A 115 6.71 -2.96 1.84
CA GLY A 115 5.51 -2.19 2.18
C GLY A 115 4.59 -2.93 3.15
N ALA A 116 4.37 -4.23 2.95
CA ALA A 116 3.54 -5.06 3.84
C ALA A 116 4.15 -5.15 5.24
N GLU A 117 5.46 -5.33 5.36
CA GLU A 117 6.18 -5.36 6.64
C GLU A 117 6.08 -4.01 7.39
N ILE A 118 6.19 -2.90 6.67
CA ILE A 118 6.04 -1.55 7.22
C ILE A 118 4.60 -1.32 7.71
N LEU A 119 3.60 -1.73 6.93
CA LEU A 119 2.20 -1.65 7.34
C LEU A 119 1.90 -2.49 8.58
N HIS A 120 2.45 -3.72 8.66
CA HIS A 120 2.31 -4.55 9.83
C HIS A 120 2.91 -3.89 11.08
N HIS A 121 4.12 -3.31 10.95
CA HIS A 121 4.76 -2.55 12.02
C HIS A 121 3.88 -1.38 12.49
N TYR A 122 3.34 -0.58 11.57
CA TYR A 122 2.51 0.57 11.93
C TYR A 122 1.14 0.18 12.48
N LEU A 123 0.53 -0.90 11.97
CA LEU A 123 -0.70 -1.42 12.55
C LEU A 123 -0.49 -1.88 13.99
N ARG A 124 0.54 -2.71 14.23
CA ARG A 124 0.82 -3.31 15.54
C ARG A 124 1.31 -2.28 16.57
N ASP A 125 2.37 -1.56 16.21
CA ASP A 125 3.15 -0.78 17.17
C ASP A 125 2.62 0.67 17.33
N TYR A 126 1.69 1.09 16.44
CA TYR A 126 1.07 2.42 16.50
C TYR A 126 -0.46 2.34 16.61
N ALA A 127 -1.18 1.90 15.60
CA ALA A 127 -2.64 1.97 15.60
C ALA A 127 -3.27 1.11 16.71
N LEU A 128 -2.86 -0.15 16.84
CA LEU A 128 -3.35 -1.05 17.88
C LEU A 128 -2.80 -0.65 19.27
N ALA A 129 -1.51 -0.36 19.36
CA ALA A 129 -0.87 0.03 20.62
C ALA A 129 -1.47 1.32 21.21
N ARG A 130 -1.93 2.24 20.38
CA ARG A 130 -2.62 3.48 20.80
C ARG A 130 -4.13 3.33 20.91
N ARG A 131 -4.67 2.12 20.68
CA ARG A 131 -6.10 1.80 20.78
C ARG A 131 -6.97 2.71 19.90
N GLU A 132 -6.55 2.99 18.68
CA GLU A 132 -7.27 3.90 17.77
C GLU A 132 -8.71 3.44 17.51
N ALA A 133 -8.98 2.14 17.37
CA ALA A 133 -10.33 1.63 17.22
C ALA A 133 -11.24 1.94 18.43
N ALA A 134 -10.72 1.84 19.64
CA ALA A 134 -11.49 2.15 20.84
C ALA A 134 -11.77 3.65 20.99
N THR A 135 -10.86 4.48 20.48
CA THR A 135 -11.00 5.95 20.52
C THR A 135 -11.99 6.45 19.47
N ALA A 136 -12.00 5.83 18.30
CA ALA A 136 -12.83 6.24 17.15
C ALA A 136 -14.12 5.41 17.00
N GLY A 137 -14.20 4.23 17.64
CA GLY A 137 -15.40 3.40 17.66
C GLY A 137 -15.59 2.47 16.46
N ASP A 138 -14.65 2.45 15.50
CA ASP A 138 -14.73 1.62 14.30
C ASP A 138 -13.41 0.91 14.03
N ALA A 139 -13.47 -0.40 13.66
CA ALA A 139 -12.31 -1.17 13.25
C ALA A 139 -11.67 -0.60 11.97
N ASP A 140 -12.44 -0.01 11.06
CA ASP A 140 -11.93 0.65 9.85
C ASP A 140 -11.01 1.84 10.17
N ASP A 141 -11.15 2.44 11.33
CA ASP A 141 -10.27 3.51 11.80
C ASP A 141 -8.85 3.02 12.10
N LEU A 142 -8.66 1.73 12.39
CA LEU A 142 -7.33 1.13 12.46
C LEU A 142 -6.62 1.17 11.10
N ALA A 143 -7.33 0.88 10.02
CA ALA A 143 -6.77 0.97 8.67
C ALA A 143 -6.44 2.42 8.29
N ARG A 144 -7.33 3.36 8.62
CA ARG A 144 -7.14 4.81 8.39
C ARG A 144 -5.92 5.33 9.16
N ALA A 145 -5.82 5.00 10.44
CA ALA A 145 -4.70 5.38 11.30
C ALA A 145 -3.38 4.81 10.79
N THR A 146 -3.37 3.52 10.44
CA THR A 146 -2.17 2.84 9.92
C THR A 146 -1.71 3.47 8.61
N TYR A 147 -2.62 3.72 7.68
CA TYR A 147 -2.28 4.38 6.42
C TYR A 147 -1.81 5.83 6.64
N ALA A 148 -2.42 6.57 7.57
CA ALA A 148 -1.99 7.94 7.88
C ALA A 148 -0.52 7.97 8.37
N VAL A 149 -0.13 6.99 9.19
CA VAL A 149 1.29 6.82 9.61
C VAL A 149 2.17 6.40 8.44
N TYR A 150 1.71 5.48 7.61
CA TYR A 150 2.45 5.03 6.43
C TYR A 150 2.77 6.19 5.48
N ASN A 151 1.78 7.01 5.19
CA ASN A 151 1.89 8.14 4.27
C ASN A 151 2.66 9.34 4.87
N GLY A 152 2.46 9.65 6.16
CA GLY A 152 2.97 10.90 6.77
C GLY A 152 3.95 10.70 7.93
N GLY A 153 4.14 9.47 8.39
CA GLY A 153 4.95 9.15 9.58
C GLY A 153 4.16 9.16 10.89
N PRO A 154 4.79 8.77 12.01
CA PRO A 154 4.13 8.54 13.30
C PRO A 154 3.30 9.70 13.85
N GLY A 155 3.69 10.93 13.57
CA GLY A 155 2.95 12.14 13.98
C GLY A 155 1.57 12.29 13.33
N HIS A 156 1.27 11.48 12.31
CA HIS A 156 0.02 11.56 11.57
C HIS A 156 -1.03 10.52 12.00
N LEU A 157 -0.79 9.75 13.06
CA LEU A 157 -1.64 8.63 13.50
C LEU A 157 -3.13 8.99 13.57
N ASN A 158 -3.46 10.15 14.12
CA ASN A 158 -4.83 10.61 14.34
C ASN A 158 -5.30 11.69 13.36
N ARG A 159 -4.54 11.96 12.28
CA ARG A 159 -4.84 13.09 11.37
C ARG A 159 -6.18 12.96 10.69
N TYR A 160 -6.61 11.74 10.36
CA TYR A 160 -7.85 11.46 9.64
C TYR A 160 -9.12 11.91 10.39
N ARG A 161 -9.05 12.06 11.72
CA ARG A 161 -10.16 12.49 12.59
C ARG A 161 -10.03 13.92 13.13
N GLN A 162 -9.00 14.65 12.69
CA GLN A 162 -8.79 16.05 13.11
C GLN A 162 -9.75 16.99 12.39
N ALA A 163 -10.47 17.84 13.15
CA ALA A 163 -11.42 18.79 12.59
C ALA A 163 -10.76 19.84 11.67
N LYS A 164 -9.52 20.24 11.99
CA LYS A 164 -8.73 21.22 11.22
C LYS A 164 -7.60 20.55 10.43
N GLN A 165 -7.91 19.55 9.65
CA GLN A 165 -6.94 18.90 8.76
C GLN A 165 -6.68 19.77 7.52
N ARG A 166 -5.43 19.79 7.03
CA ARG A 166 -5.07 20.39 5.73
C ARG A 166 -5.87 19.72 4.60
N ALA A 167 -6.29 20.51 3.61
CA ALA A 167 -7.16 20.02 2.53
C ALA A 167 -6.52 18.87 1.73
N ASP A 168 -5.23 18.97 1.42
CA ASP A 168 -4.47 17.94 0.70
C ASP A 168 -4.41 16.61 1.47
N LEU A 169 -4.17 16.66 2.79
CA LEU A 169 -4.15 15.46 3.63
C LEU A 169 -5.54 14.84 3.78
N ARG A 170 -6.58 15.67 3.86
CA ARG A 170 -7.98 15.21 3.90
C ARG A 170 -8.35 14.48 2.61
N GLU A 171 -7.92 14.99 1.46
CA GLU A 171 -8.16 14.35 0.17
C GLU A 171 -7.46 12.99 0.10
N ILE A 172 -6.19 12.90 0.53
CA ILE A 172 -5.42 11.64 0.61
C ILE A 172 -6.16 10.62 1.49
N ASP A 173 -6.55 11.01 2.71
CA ASP A 173 -7.21 10.10 3.66
C ASP A 173 -8.60 9.67 3.17
N SER A 174 -9.35 10.56 2.54
CA SER A 174 -10.65 10.26 1.93
C SER A 174 -10.52 9.33 0.73
N SER A 175 -9.52 9.57 -0.12
CA SER A 175 -9.20 8.69 -1.26
C SER A 175 -8.81 7.30 -0.83
N PHE A 176 -7.96 7.19 0.21
CA PHE A 176 -7.59 5.90 0.79
C PHE A 176 -8.81 5.16 1.35
N LEU A 177 -9.64 5.82 2.16
CA LEU A 177 -10.83 5.19 2.75
C LEU A 177 -11.76 4.61 1.68
N LYS A 178 -12.02 5.34 0.59
CA LYS A 178 -12.83 4.84 -0.53
C LYS A 178 -12.28 3.56 -1.12
N LYS A 179 -10.96 3.49 -1.32
CA LYS A 179 -10.28 2.30 -1.87
C LYS A 179 -10.29 1.14 -0.88
N TYR A 180 -10.05 1.42 0.40
CA TYR A 180 -10.11 0.43 1.46
C TYR A 180 -11.50 -0.21 1.56
N LEU A 181 -12.56 0.60 1.56
CA LEU A 181 -13.93 0.09 1.56
C LEU A 181 -14.26 -0.72 0.30
N ALA A 182 -13.79 -0.29 -0.87
CA ALA A 182 -13.95 -1.06 -2.11
C ALA A 182 -13.24 -2.43 -2.04
N VAL A 183 -12.04 -2.49 -1.49
CA VAL A 183 -11.31 -3.76 -1.25
C VAL A 183 -12.08 -4.64 -0.29
N LYS A 184 -12.54 -4.10 0.84
CA LYS A 184 -13.33 -4.80 1.86
C LYS A 184 -14.64 -5.39 1.30
N GLU A 185 -15.22 -4.75 0.28
CA GLU A 185 -16.40 -5.22 -0.45
C GLU A 185 -16.09 -6.19 -1.60
N GLY A 186 -14.83 -6.63 -1.77
CA GLY A 186 -14.41 -7.50 -2.86
C GLY A 186 -14.35 -6.83 -4.23
N LYS A 187 -14.24 -5.49 -4.26
CA LYS A 187 -14.19 -4.66 -5.48
C LYS A 187 -12.78 -4.17 -5.80
N GLU A 188 -11.75 -4.85 -5.32
CA GLU A 188 -10.35 -4.44 -5.48
C GLU A 188 -9.89 -4.33 -6.94
N LEU A 189 -10.53 -5.05 -7.87
CA LEU A 189 -10.24 -4.94 -9.30
C LEU A 189 -10.69 -3.61 -9.92
N GLU A 190 -11.46 -2.79 -9.19
CA GLU A 190 -11.73 -1.40 -9.58
C GLU A 190 -10.47 -0.54 -9.67
N VAL A 191 -9.34 -1.01 -9.15
CA VAL A 191 -8.01 -0.43 -9.42
C VAL A 191 -7.76 -0.27 -10.93
N GLY A 192 -8.36 -1.09 -11.77
CA GLY A 192 -8.34 -0.96 -13.22
C GLY A 192 -8.82 0.41 -13.74
N LYS A 193 -9.67 1.12 -12.98
CA LYS A 193 -10.11 2.48 -13.31
C LYS A 193 -8.97 3.49 -13.39
N CYS A 194 -7.84 3.27 -12.67
CA CYS A 194 -6.64 4.09 -12.80
C CYS A 194 -6.06 4.11 -14.22
N PHE A 195 -6.34 3.08 -15.02
CA PHE A 195 -5.84 2.94 -16.38
C PHE A 195 -6.81 3.49 -17.42
N SER A 196 -8.00 3.97 -16.99
CA SER A 196 -9.05 4.46 -17.86
C SER A 196 -8.89 5.94 -18.22
N GLY A 197 -8.13 6.71 -17.46
CA GLY A 197 -7.76 8.09 -17.77
C GLY A 197 -6.77 8.12 -18.92
N ALA A 198 -7.00 9.03 -19.88
CA ALA A 198 -6.11 9.28 -21.00
C ALA A 198 -4.67 9.45 -20.55
N ALA A 199 -3.75 8.94 -21.36
CA ALA A 199 -2.35 9.33 -21.28
C ALA A 199 -2.28 10.87 -21.19
N SER A 200 -1.98 11.39 -20.01
CA SER A 200 -1.43 12.73 -19.89
C SER A 200 0.06 12.56 -19.71
N PRO A 201 0.86 12.96 -20.67
CA PRO A 201 2.28 13.07 -20.47
C PRO A 201 2.53 14.30 -19.60
N HIS A 202 3.04 14.10 -18.43
CA HIS A 202 3.75 15.15 -17.70
C HIS A 202 5.12 14.67 -17.28
#